data_e38d657ea8f54b478aa093112fd3cca1
#
_entry.id   e38d657ea8f54b478aa093112fd3cca1
#
_cell.length_a   1.000
_cell.length_b   1.000
_cell.length_c   1.000
_cell.angle_alpha   90.00
_cell.angle_beta   90.00
_cell.angle_gamma   90.00
#
_symmetry.space_group_name_H-M   'P 1'
#
loop_
_entity.id
_entity.type
_entity.pdbx_description
1 polymer ?
#
loop_
_entity_poly.entity_id
_entity_poly.type
_entity_poly.pdbx_seq_one_letter_code
_entity_poly.pdbx_strand_id
1 'polypeptide(L)' 'TNHLFSRGINKIAQKVGEEAVELVIEAKDNNKDLFLGEAADLLYHVLVLLAQKNIRLNEVVEVLKGRHSR' A
#
# COMPACT_ATOMS: atom_id res chain seq x y z
N THR A 1 -3.21 -23.44 -9.65
CA THR A 1 -2.32 -22.27 -9.84
C THR A 1 -3.08 -20.96 -9.71
N ASN A 2 -4.19 -20.83 -10.43
CA ASN A 2 -5.02 -19.62 -10.32
C ASN A 2 -5.54 -19.42 -8.91
N HIS A 3 -5.84 -20.53 -8.26
CA HIS A 3 -6.34 -20.49 -6.89
C HIS A 3 -5.29 -19.92 -5.92
N LEU A 4 -4.04 -20.36 -6.06
CA LEU A 4 -2.94 -19.85 -5.24
C LEU A 4 -2.69 -18.37 -5.51
N PHE A 5 -2.81 -17.96 -6.75
CA PHE A 5 -2.63 -16.57 -7.15
C PHE A 5 -3.68 -15.69 -6.49
N SER A 6 -4.95 -16.14 -6.54
CA SER A 6 -6.04 -15.42 -5.89
C SER A 6 -5.81 -15.26 -4.39
N ARG A 7 -5.33 -16.31 -3.75
CA ARG A 7 -5.04 -16.26 -2.31
C ARG A 7 -3.94 -15.25 -2.02
N GLY A 8 -2.90 -15.24 -2.88
CA GLY A 8 -1.80 -14.30 -2.70
C GLY A 8 -2.29 -12.87 -2.77
N ILE A 9 -3.10 -12.55 -3.76
CA ILE A 9 -3.65 -11.21 -3.92
C ILE A 9 -4.55 -10.85 -2.74
N ASN A 10 -5.42 -11.77 -2.33
CA ASN A 10 -6.33 -11.52 -1.21
C ASN A 10 -5.55 -11.23 0.07
N LYS A 11 -4.50 -12.00 0.32
CA LYS A 11 -3.69 -11.81 1.51
C LYS A 11 -2.98 -10.46 1.50
N ILE A 12 -2.40 -10.09 0.38
CA ILE A 12 -1.70 -8.82 0.27
C ILE A 12 -2.68 -7.66 0.39
N ALA A 13 -3.84 -7.76 -0.26
CA ALA A 13 -4.86 -6.72 -0.16
C ALA A 13 -5.33 -6.54 1.28
N GLN A 14 -5.50 -7.66 2.00
CA GLN A 14 -5.87 -7.61 3.41
C GLN A 14 -4.79 -6.89 4.22
N LYS A 15 -3.53 -7.19 3.96
CA LYS A 15 -2.42 -6.53 4.65
C LYS A 15 -2.42 -5.02 4.42
N VAL A 16 -2.67 -4.60 3.18
CA VAL A 16 -2.74 -3.18 2.86
C VAL A 16 -3.84 -2.51 3.70
N GLY A 17 -5.00 -3.16 3.79
CA GLY A 17 -6.10 -2.62 4.58
C GLY A 17 -5.75 -2.50 6.05
N GLU A 18 -5.16 -3.56 6.62
CA GLU A 18 -4.80 -3.57 8.04
C GLU A 18 -3.76 -2.49 8.35
N GLU A 19 -2.76 -2.35 7.49
CA GLU A 19 -1.69 -1.40 7.75
C GLU A 19 -2.14 0.05 7.53
N ALA A 20 -3.10 0.25 6.64
CA ALA A 20 -3.69 1.57 6.47
C ALA A 20 -4.41 2.00 7.76
N VAL A 21 -5.14 1.08 8.39
CA VAL A 21 -5.80 1.37 9.66
C VAL A 21 -4.77 1.67 10.75
N GLU A 22 -3.70 0.88 10.82
CA GLU A 22 -2.65 1.10 11.81
C GLU A 22 -1.96 2.44 11.61
N LEU A 23 -1.75 2.82 10.34
CA LEU A 23 -1.16 4.13 10.05
C LEU A 23 -2.06 5.26 10.54
N VAL A 24 -3.37 5.14 10.32
CA VAL A 24 -4.33 6.14 10.80
C VAL A 24 -4.26 6.27 12.32
N ILE A 25 -4.18 5.12 13.02
CA ILE A 25 -4.09 5.12 14.48
C ILE A 25 -2.82 5.84 14.92
N GLU A 26 -1.68 5.52 14.33
CA GLU A 26 -0.41 6.13 14.72
C GLU A 26 -0.34 7.60 14.32
N ALA A 27 -1.09 8.01 13.32
CA ALA A 27 -1.12 9.42 12.91
C ALA A 27 -1.67 10.33 13.99
N LYS A 28 -2.46 9.77 14.92
CA LYS A 28 -3.07 10.54 16.00
C LYS A 28 -2.17 10.65 17.23
N ASP A 29 -1.08 9.91 17.24
CA ASP A 29 -0.12 9.92 18.35
C ASP A 29 1.12 10.72 17.97
N ASN A 30 1.96 11.01 18.96
CA ASN A 30 3.18 11.79 18.75
C ASN A 30 4.42 10.93 18.62
N ASN A 31 4.27 9.65 18.29
CA ASN A 31 5.41 8.75 18.15
C ASN A 31 5.82 8.67 16.67
N LYS A 32 6.79 9.48 16.31
CA LYS A 32 7.24 9.56 14.92
C LYS A 32 7.80 8.22 14.41
N ASP A 33 8.55 7.52 15.24
CA ASP A 33 9.16 6.26 14.80
C ASP A 33 8.11 5.19 14.53
N LEU A 34 7.08 5.10 15.35
CA LEU A 34 5.99 4.17 15.10
C LEU A 34 5.23 4.55 13.83
N PHE A 35 4.97 5.84 13.63
CA PHE A 35 4.28 6.29 12.44
C PHE A 35 5.08 5.94 11.18
N LEU A 36 6.38 6.19 11.20
CA LEU A 36 7.25 5.86 10.06
C LEU A 36 7.25 4.36 9.77
N GLY A 37 7.26 3.55 10.83
CA GLY A 37 7.21 2.10 10.66
C GLY A 37 5.94 1.65 9.97
N GLU A 38 4.80 2.18 10.40
CA GLU A 38 3.52 1.81 9.78
C GLU A 38 3.43 2.32 8.35
N ALA A 39 3.95 3.52 8.09
CA ALA A 39 3.96 4.06 6.72
C ALA A 39 4.84 3.19 5.81
N ALA A 40 5.99 2.74 6.31
CA ALA A 40 6.88 1.88 5.54
C ALA A 40 6.23 0.54 5.24
N ASP A 41 5.55 -0.05 6.23
CA ASP A 41 4.86 -1.32 6.04
C ASP A 41 3.75 -1.21 5.01
N LEU A 42 2.97 -0.14 5.10
CA LEU A 42 1.89 0.09 4.14
C LEU A 42 2.44 0.25 2.73
N LEU A 43 3.45 1.09 2.58
CA LEU A 43 4.04 1.32 1.27
C LEU A 43 4.62 0.03 0.69
N TYR A 44 5.31 -0.74 1.51
CA TYR A 44 5.87 -2.02 1.07
C TYR A 44 4.78 -2.93 0.50
N HIS A 45 3.68 -3.09 1.22
CA HIS A 45 2.62 -3.99 0.77
C HIS A 45 1.86 -3.43 -0.43
N VAL A 46 1.74 -2.10 -0.54
CA VAL A 46 1.16 -1.50 -1.74
C VAL A 46 2.03 -1.82 -2.95
N LEU A 47 3.36 -1.72 -2.81
CA LEU A 47 4.27 -2.04 -3.90
C LEU A 47 4.17 -3.53 -4.29
N VAL A 48 4.06 -4.41 -3.31
CA VAL A 48 3.89 -5.84 -3.59
C VAL A 48 2.57 -6.08 -4.33
N LEU A 49 1.50 -5.40 -3.90
CA LEU A 49 0.20 -5.56 -4.55
C LEU A 49 0.24 -5.09 -6.00
N LEU A 50 0.89 -3.97 -6.25
CA LEU A 50 1.07 -3.47 -7.62
C LEU A 50 1.81 -4.50 -8.47
N ALA A 51 2.88 -5.07 -7.92
CA ALA A 51 3.67 -6.07 -8.63
C ALA A 51 2.82 -7.30 -8.97
N GLN A 52 1.96 -7.72 -8.05
CA GLN A 52 1.08 -8.86 -8.29
C GLN A 52 0.06 -8.59 -9.37
N LYS A 53 -0.32 -7.33 -9.56
CA LYS A 53 -1.22 -6.93 -10.64
C LYS A 53 -0.47 -6.55 -11.91
N ASN A 54 0.85 -6.72 -11.89
CA ASN A 54 1.70 -6.39 -13.04
C ASN A 54 1.62 -4.90 -13.39
N ILE A 55 1.56 -4.07 -12.37
CA ILE A 55 1.49 -2.62 -12.51
C ILE A 55 2.76 -2.01 -11.91
N ARG A 56 3.30 -1.02 -12.58
CA ARG A 56 4.49 -0.32 -12.09
C ARG A 56 4.10 0.90 -11.28
N LEU A 57 4.93 1.23 -10.31
CA LEU A 57 4.69 2.42 -9.48
C LEU A 57 4.58 3.68 -10.32
N ASN A 58 5.40 3.80 -11.38
CA ASN A 58 5.35 5.02 -12.20
C ASN A 58 4.00 5.22 -12.89
N GLU A 59 3.24 4.15 -13.11
CA GLU A 59 1.88 4.30 -13.67
C GLU A 59 0.98 5.02 -12.68
N VAL A 60 1.12 4.71 -11.40
CA VAL A 60 0.36 5.40 -10.34
C VAL A 60 0.81 6.85 -10.25
N VAL A 61 2.12 7.07 -10.32
CA VAL A 61 2.68 8.42 -10.27
C VAL A 61 2.14 9.28 -11.41
N GLU A 62 2.02 8.70 -12.61
CA GLU A 62 1.48 9.45 -13.75
C GLU A 62 0.03 9.87 -13.54
N VAL A 63 -0.76 9.02 -12.89
CA VAL A 63 -2.13 9.39 -12.55
C VAL A 63 -2.13 10.59 -11.59
N LEU A 64 -1.27 10.55 -10.59
CA LEU A 64 -1.15 11.65 -9.64
C LEU A 64 -0.74 12.95 -10.32
N LYS A 65 0.23 12.87 -11.23
CA LYS A 65 0.67 14.05 -11.99
C LYS A 65 -0.48 14.65 -12.79
N GLY A 66 -1.26 13.81 -13.45
CA GLY A 66 -2.39 14.28 -14.24
C GLY A 66 -3.41 15.01 -13.39
N ARG A 67 -3.66 14.52 -12.18
CA ARG A 67 -4.60 15.17 -11.28
C ARG A 67 -4.09 16.50 -10.75
N HIS A 68 -2.79 16.58 -10.51
CA HIS A 68 -2.16 17.81 -10.01
C HIS A 68 -2.07 18.90 -11.07
N SER A 69 -2.02 18.52 -12.33
CA SER A 69 -1.87 19.48 -13.42
C SER A 69 -3.14 20.22 -13.76
N ARG A 70 -4.25 19.85 -13.14
CA ARG A 70 -5.54 20.48 -13.45
C ARG A 70 -5.81 21.72 -12.61
#